data_cad693bd6ecb3186fc34660f122f7d48
#
_entry.id   cad693bd6ecb3186fc34660f122f7d48
#
_cell.length_a   1.000
_cell.length_b   1.000
_cell.length_c   1.000
_cell.angle_alpha   90.00
_cell.angle_beta   90.00
_cell.angle_gamma   90.00
#
_symmetry.space_group_name_H-M   'P 1'
#
loop_
_entity.id
_entity.type
_entity.pdbx_description
1 polymer ?
#
loop_
_entity_poly.entity_id
_entity_poly.type
_entity_poly.pdbx_seq_one_letter_code
_entity_poly.pdbx_strand_id
1 'polypeptide(L)'
;MCGACRITIGGKTKFVCVDGPEFDGHQVDFDEMLKRMGAFKNIEREEMHKLEEPQTCQATGENMEDEKSRNAAWRQELRKSMKAKERTAIPRVEMNELDAEYRSHSRKEEVNQGLTKEQALTEAKRCLDCANPGCTEGCPVGIDIPRFIKNIERGEFLEAAKTLKETSALPAVCGRVCPQEKQ
;
A
#
# COMPACT_ATOMS: atom_id res chain seq x y z
N MET A 1 8.45 -18.73 -8.81
CA MET A 1 8.05 -18.34 -10.18
C MET A 1 6.55 -18.11 -10.19
N CYS A 2 6.08 -16.98 -10.75
CA CYS A 2 4.64 -16.62 -10.73
C CYS A 2 3.80 -17.39 -11.77
N GLY A 3 4.44 -17.98 -12.80
CA GLY A 3 3.76 -18.74 -13.84
C GLY A 3 2.99 -17.93 -14.90
N ALA A 4 2.96 -16.60 -14.79
CA ALA A 4 2.20 -15.74 -15.70
C ALA A 4 2.71 -15.81 -17.17
N CYS A 5 4.01 -15.96 -17.36
CA CYS A 5 4.64 -16.04 -18.67
C CYS A 5 4.78 -17.48 -19.22
N ARG A 6 3.96 -18.42 -18.74
CA ARG A 6 3.97 -19.80 -19.21
C ARG A 6 3.42 -19.91 -20.63
N ILE A 7 4.15 -20.64 -21.49
CA ILE A 7 3.73 -21.00 -22.85
C ILE A 7 4.01 -22.49 -23.09
N THR A 8 3.28 -23.07 -24.02
CA THR A 8 3.49 -24.47 -24.45
C THR A 8 4.15 -24.47 -25.83
N ILE A 9 5.33 -25.11 -25.95
CA ILE A 9 6.12 -25.20 -27.15
C ILE A 9 6.50 -26.65 -27.41
N GLY A 10 6.11 -27.19 -28.55
CA GLY A 10 6.37 -28.59 -28.88
C GLY A 10 5.87 -29.57 -27.83
N GLY A 11 4.71 -29.28 -27.20
CA GLY A 11 4.11 -30.08 -26.15
C GLY A 11 4.76 -29.96 -24.77
N LYS A 12 5.76 -29.07 -24.59
CA LYS A 12 6.45 -28.83 -23.29
C LYS A 12 6.15 -27.45 -22.76
N THR A 13 5.90 -27.35 -21.46
CA THR A 13 5.72 -26.06 -20.80
C THR A 13 7.04 -25.35 -20.63
N LYS A 14 7.10 -24.09 -21.07
CA LYS A 14 8.23 -23.16 -20.95
C LYS A 14 7.80 -21.86 -20.25
N PHE A 15 8.75 -21.14 -19.69
CA PHE A 15 8.54 -19.85 -19.07
C PHE A 15 9.37 -18.79 -19.80
N VAL A 16 8.72 -17.82 -20.41
CA VAL A 16 9.39 -16.78 -21.23
C VAL A 16 10.49 -16.05 -20.45
N CYS A 17 10.25 -15.77 -19.17
CA CYS A 17 11.21 -15.07 -18.32
C CYS A 17 12.43 -15.89 -17.90
N VAL A 18 12.39 -17.22 -18.02
CA VAL A 18 13.45 -18.15 -17.59
C VAL A 18 14.09 -18.87 -18.76
N ASP A 19 13.26 -19.40 -19.65
CA ASP A 19 13.71 -20.21 -20.79
C ASP A 19 14.10 -19.36 -22.02
N GLY A 20 13.91 -18.04 -21.92
CA GLY A 20 14.29 -17.05 -22.93
C GLY A 20 13.09 -16.37 -23.59
N PRO A 21 13.21 -15.11 -24.01
CA PRO A 21 12.14 -14.39 -24.67
C PRO A 21 11.93 -14.81 -26.12
N GLU A 22 12.93 -15.46 -26.76
CA GLU A 22 12.90 -15.84 -28.18
C GLU A 22 12.56 -17.31 -28.32
N PHE A 23 11.45 -17.59 -28.99
CA PHE A 23 10.97 -18.92 -29.31
C PHE A 23 10.48 -18.98 -30.77
N ASP A 24 10.56 -20.16 -31.37
CA ASP A 24 9.93 -20.39 -32.65
C ASP A 24 8.39 -20.36 -32.52
N GLY A 25 7.79 -19.31 -33.05
CA GLY A 25 6.36 -19.08 -32.97
C GLY A 25 5.51 -20.18 -33.65
N HIS A 26 6.10 -20.92 -34.61
CA HIS A 26 5.43 -22.03 -35.28
C HIS A 26 5.24 -23.26 -34.36
N GLN A 27 5.99 -23.34 -33.27
CA GLN A 27 5.92 -24.42 -32.30
C GLN A 27 5.11 -24.06 -31.05
N VAL A 28 4.67 -22.79 -30.94
CA VAL A 28 3.88 -22.30 -29.82
C VAL A 28 2.42 -22.73 -29.97
N ASP A 29 1.86 -23.34 -28.93
CA ASP A 29 0.44 -23.64 -28.86
C ASP A 29 -0.35 -22.38 -28.41
N PHE A 30 -0.73 -21.57 -29.40
CA PHE A 30 -1.52 -20.37 -29.17
C PHE A 30 -2.96 -20.70 -28.75
N ASP A 31 -3.50 -21.83 -29.12
CA ASP A 31 -4.85 -22.24 -28.78
C ASP A 31 -4.95 -22.55 -27.27
N GLU A 32 -3.95 -23.25 -26.71
CA GLU A 32 -3.87 -23.47 -25.25
C GLU A 32 -3.71 -22.14 -24.52
N MET A 33 -2.88 -21.25 -25.02
CA MET A 33 -2.67 -19.94 -24.42
C MET A 33 -3.95 -19.10 -24.41
N LEU A 34 -4.68 -19.04 -25.52
CA LEU A 34 -5.95 -18.30 -25.63
C LEU A 34 -7.04 -18.88 -24.73
N LYS A 35 -7.16 -20.23 -24.66
CA LYS A 35 -8.08 -20.90 -23.73
C LYS A 35 -7.78 -20.52 -22.29
N ARG A 36 -6.51 -20.52 -21.91
CA ARG A 36 -6.09 -20.16 -20.56
C ARG A 36 -6.33 -18.69 -20.25
N MET A 37 -6.02 -17.77 -21.17
CA MET A 37 -6.31 -16.34 -21.01
C MET A 37 -7.80 -16.06 -20.96
N GLY A 38 -8.62 -16.91 -21.58
CA GLY A 38 -10.07 -16.82 -21.55
C GLY A 38 -10.74 -17.49 -20.35
N ALA A 39 -10.01 -18.31 -19.58
CA ALA A 39 -10.58 -19.16 -18.54
C ALA A 39 -11.33 -18.40 -17.44
N PHE A 40 -10.92 -17.18 -17.14
CA PHE A 40 -11.52 -16.34 -16.09
C PHE A 40 -12.39 -15.20 -16.62
N LYS A 41 -12.47 -15.00 -17.94
CA LYS A 41 -13.22 -13.88 -18.55
C LYS A 41 -14.69 -13.78 -18.11
N ASN A 42 -15.34 -14.90 -17.88
CA ASN A 42 -16.74 -14.90 -17.43
C ASN A 42 -16.83 -14.45 -15.97
N ILE A 43 -15.93 -14.96 -15.13
CA ILE A 43 -15.86 -14.59 -13.71
C ILE A 43 -15.49 -13.11 -13.56
N GLU A 44 -14.50 -12.65 -14.35
CA GLU A 44 -14.10 -11.23 -14.37
C GLU A 44 -15.27 -10.34 -14.81
N ARG A 45 -16.05 -10.76 -15.82
CA ARG A 45 -17.20 -10.02 -16.29
C ARG A 45 -18.34 -9.98 -15.25
N GLU A 46 -18.61 -11.10 -14.59
CA GLU A 46 -19.61 -11.16 -13.52
C GLU A 46 -19.21 -10.28 -12.32
N GLU A 47 -17.94 -10.29 -11.94
CA GLU A 47 -17.45 -9.42 -10.86
C GLU A 47 -17.43 -7.95 -11.27
N MET A 48 -17.08 -7.62 -12.53
CA MET A 48 -17.18 -6.25 -13.03
C MET A 48 -18.64 -5.78 -13.05
N HIS A 49 -19.59 -6.64 -13.48
CA HIS A 49 -21.00 -6.29 -13.46
C HIS A 49 -21.53 -6.02 -12.04
N LYS A 50 -21.05 -6.78 -11.05
CA LYS A 50 -21.38 -6.52 -9.63
C LYS A 50 -20.80 -5.18 -9.12
N LEU A 51 -19.68 -4.74 -9.67
CA LEU A 51 -19.10 -3.43 -9.36
C LEU A 51 -19.82 -2.28 -10.07
N GLU A 52 -20.41 -2.55 -11.23
CA GLU A 52 -21.20 -1.57 -12.01
C GLU A 52 -22.64 -1.44 -11.49
N GLU A 53 -23.17 -2.45 -10.80
CA GLU A 53 -24.41 -2.26 -10.06
C GLU A 53 -24.17 -1.21 -8.98
N PRO A 54 -24.92 -0.08 -8.99
CA PRO A 54 -24.76 0.92 -7.97
C PRO A 54 -25.06 0.24 -6.63
N GLN A 55 -24.01 -0.13 -5.91
CA GLN A 55 -24.15 -0.40 -4.50
C GLN A 55 -24.72 0.90 -3.94
N THR A 56 -25.99 0.88 -3.63
CA THR A 56 -26.63 1.95 -2.87
C THR A 56 -26.08 1.94 -1.46
N CYS A 57 -24.80 2.24 -1.36
CA CYS A 57 -24.22 2.79 -0.17
C CYS A 57 -24.83 4.18 -0.09
N GLN A 58 -25.85 4.34 0.74
CA GLN A 58 -26.45 5.64 1.05
C GLN A 58 -25.49 6.47 1.93
N ALA A 59 -24.23 6.56 1.54
CA ALA A 59 -23.33 7.60 1.95
C ALA A 59 -23.45 8.68 0.88
N THR A 60 -24.27 9.68 1.14
CA THR A 60 -24.39 10.87 0.31
C THR A 60 -22.99 11.39 0.02
N GLY A 61 -22.63 11.53 -1.27
CA GLY A 61 -21.26 11.90 -1.72
C GLY A 61 -20.72 13.20 -1.13
N GLU A 62 -21.59 14.04 -0.61
CA GLU A 62 -21.23 15.29 0.08
C GLU A 62 -20.49 15.07 1.41
N ASN A 63 -20.75 13.94 2.13
CA ASN A 63 -20.07 13.65 3.40
C ASN A 63 -18.67 13.03 3.20
N MET A 64 -18.39 12.39 2.07
CA MET A 64 -17.11 11.71 1.87
C MET A 64 -15.94 12.66 1.55
N GLU A 65 -16.18 13.77 0.84
CA GLU A 65 -15.14 14.77 0.58
C GLU A 65 -14.82 15.56 1.84
N ASP A 66 -15.82 15.89 2.66
CA ASP A 66 -15.63 16.55 3.94
C ASP A 66 -14.85 15.67 4.93
N GLU A 67 -15.06 14.36 4.94
CA GLU A 67 -14.30 13.45 5.81
C GLU A 67 -12.83 13.30 5.41
N LYS A 68 -12.50 13.46 4.13
CA LYS A 68 -11.12 13.44 3.63
C LYS A 68 -10.38 14.76 3.88
N SER A 69 -11.13 15.84 4.01
CA SER A 69 -10.57 17.18 4.19
C SER A 69 -9.72 17.29 5.47
N ARG A 70 -8.69 18.13 5.40
CA ARG A 70 -7.95 18.54 6.60
C ARG A 70 -8.88 19.19 7.64
N ASN A 71 -9.99 19.77 7.20
CA ASN A 71 -10.98 20.44 8.05
C ASN A 71 -12.06 19.51 8.59
N ALA A 72 -11.99 18.22 8.30
CA ALA A 72 -12.87 17.22 8.89
C ALA A 72 -12.89 17.34 10.42
N ALA A 73 -14.05 17.21 11.03
CA ALA A 73 -14.26 17.40 12.47
C ALA A 73 -13.29 16.55 13.30
N TRP A 74 -13.15 15.27 12.94
CA TRP A 74 -12.25 14.34 13.62
C TRP A 74 -10.76 14.76 13.58
N ARG A 75 -10.30 15.36 12.45
CA ARG A 75 -8.92 15.88 12.33
C ARG A 75 -8.73 17.15 13.17
N GLN A 76 -9.75 17.99 13.23
CA GLN A 76 -9.73 19.18 14.09
C GLN A 76 -9.66 18.82 15.56
N GLU A 77 -10.40 17.81 15.99
CA GLU A 77 -10.37 17.31 17.37
C GLU A 77 -8.97 16.79 17.73
N LEU A 78 -8.35 15.98 16.87
CA LEU A 78 -6.99 15.51 17.11
C LEU A 78 -5.96 16.65 17.17
N ARG A 79 -6.13 17.73 16.38
CA ARG A 79 -5.27 18.90 16.49
C ARG A 79 -5.49 19.68 17.78
N LYS A 80 -6.72 19.73 18.28
CA LYS A 80 -7.07 20.40 19.54
C LYS A 80 -6.64 19.61 20.77
N SER A 81 -6.63 18.27 20.68
CA SER A 81 -6.30 17.38 21.80
C SER A 81 -4.85 17.52 22.28
N MET A 82 -3.94 17.92 21.38
CA MET A 82 -2.52 18.06 21.68
C MET A 82 -1.90 19.22 20.91
N LYS A 83 -1.24 20.14 21.62
CA LYS A 83 -0.59 21.30 21.00
C LYS A 83 0.63 20.92 20.17
N ALA A 84 0.98 21.72 19.18
CA ALA A 84 2.11 21.49 18.29
C ALA A 84 3.45 21.29 19.07
N LYS A 85 3.67 22.09 20.11
CA LYS A 85 4.88 21.99 20.96
C LYS A 85 4.95 20.64 21.70
N GLU A 86 3.82 20.11 22.12
CA GLU A 86 3.74 18.79 22.79
C GLU A 86 4.03 17.67 21.80
N ARG A 87 3.49 17.77 20.57
CA ARG A 87 3.74 16.80 19.48
C ARG A 87 5.20 16.74 19.08
N THR A 88 5.84 17.89 18.96
CA THR A 88 7.27 17.97 18.61
C THR A 88 8.20 17.56 19.75
N ALA A 89 7.74 17.56 20.99
CA ALA A 89 8.48 17.08 22.14
C ALA A 89 8.49 15.55 22.27
N ILE A 90 7.61 14.84 21.57
CA ILE A 90 7.59 13.37 21.57
C ILE A 90 8.87 12.88 20.86
N PRO A 91 9.71 12.06 21.49
CA PRO A 91 10.89 11.52 20.85
C PRO A 91 10.49 10.57 19.71
N ARG A 92 11.33 10.48 18.67
CA ARG A 92 11.15 9.52 17.60
C ARG A 92 11.18 8.10 18.14
N VAL A 93 10.22 7.29 17.73
CA VAL A 93 10.22 5.87 18.06
C VAL A 93 11.26 5.15 17.19
N GLU A 94 12.12 4.39 17.83
CA GLU A 94 13.07 3.54 17.13
C GLU A 94 12.37 2.29 16.61
N MET A 95 12.64 1.94 15.34
CA MET A 95 12.11 0.74 14.74
C MET A 95 12.75 -0.50 15.33
N ASN A 96 11.94 -1.54 15.53
CA ASN A 96 12.45 -2.82 15.99
C ASN A 96 13.25 -3.50 14.87
N GLU A 97 14.45 -3.93 15.18
CA GLU A 97 15.31 -4.68 14.28
C GLU A 97 15.68 -6.04 14.90
N LEU A 98 15.96 -7.00 14.03
CA LEU A 98 16.55 -8.27 14.48
C LEU A 98 17.93 -8.04 15.08
N ASP A 99 18.26 -8.80 16.10
CA ASP A 99 19.57 -8.78 16.74
C ASP A 99 20.71 -8.96 15.72
N ALA A 100 21.81 -8.20 15.90
CA ALA A 100 22.90 -8.15 14.94
C ALA A 100 23.62 -9.49 14.75
N GLU A 101 23.77 -10.30 15.80
CA GLU A 101 24.39 -11.62 15.73
C GLU A 101 23.46 -12.59 15.03
N TYR A 102 22.16 -12.60 15.38
CA TYR A 102 21.16 -13.44 14.74
C TYR A 102 21.05 -13.16 13.23
N ARG A 103 20.92 -11.89 12.82
CA ARG A 103 20.79 -11.50 11.41
C ARG A 103 22.04 -11.80 10.58
N SER A 104 23.21 -11.89 11.19
CA SER A 104 24.45 -12.27 10.49
C SER A 104 24.42 -13.72 9.96
N HIS A 105 23.64 -14.58 10.59
CA HIS A 105 23.50 -15.99 10.25
C HIS A 105 22.25 -16.31 9.39
N SER A 106 21.29 -15.36 9.28
CA SER A 106 20.07 -15.55 8.51
C SER A 106 19.95 -14.51 7.40
N ARG A 107 19.73 -14.98 6.15
CA ARG A 107 19.42 -14.11 4.99
C ARG A 107 17.96 -14.17 4.58
N LYS A 108 17.14 -14.93 5.31
CA LYS A 108 15.76 -15.21 4.94
C LYS A 108 14.75 -14.29 5.60
N GLU A 109 15.14 -13.67 6.70
CA GLU A 109 14.26 -12.87 7.53
C GLU A 109 14.50 -11.37 7.29
N GLU A 110 13.45 -10.62 7.32
CA GLU A 110 13.51 -9.16 7.20
C GLU A 110 14.13 -8.58 8.48
N VAL A 111 15.19 -7.78 8.34
CA VAL A 111 15.91 -7.20 9.49
C VAL A 111 15.04 -6.21 10.25
N ASN A 112 14.36 -5.33 9.51
CA ASN A 112 13.45 -4.35 10.07
C ASN A 112 12.11 -5.01 10.40
N GLN A 113 11.77 -5.05 11.68
CA GLN A 113 10.53 -5.67 12.18
C GLN A 113 9.36 -4.66 12.22
N GLY A 114 9.59 -3.41 11.81
CA GLY A 114 8.59 -2.36 11.86
C GLY A 114 8.27 -1.88 13.27
N LEU A 115 7.12 -1.23 13.41
CA LEU A 115 6.61 -0.71 14.67
C LEU A 115 5.49 -1.60 15.21
N THR A 116 5.45 -1.79 16.53
CA THR A 116 4.26 -2.35 17.18
C THR A 116 3.09 -1.39 17.05
N LYS A 117 1.88 -1.87 17.36
CA LYS A 117 0.68 -1.02 17.33
C LYS A 117 0.83 0.20 18.25
N GLU A 118 1.34 0.01 19.44
CA GLU A 118 1.54 1.07 20.44
C GLU A 118 2.60 2.07 19.99
N GLN A 119 3.69 1.55 19.41
CA GLN A 119 4.74 2.39 18.83
C GLN A 119 4.21 3.22 17.65
N ALA A 120 3.43 2.62 16.76
CA ALA A 120 2.82 3.31 15.63
C ALA A 120 1.86 4.43 16.07
N LEU A 121 1.03 4.18 17.10
CA LEU A 121 0.16 5.19 17.70
C LEU A 121 0.96 6.34 18.31
N THR A 122 2.08 6.05 18.96
CA THR A 122 2.96 7.05 19.56
C THR A 122 3.64 7.90 18.49
N GLU A 123 4.19 7.27 17.47
CA GLU A 123 4.84 7.97 16.35
C GLU A 123 3.84 8.83 15.57
N ALA A 124 2.61 8.35 15.37
CA ALA A 124 1.57 9.09 14.67
C ALA A 124 1.17 10.40 15.38
N LYS A 125 1.26 10.46 16.71
CA LYS A 125 0.99 11.68 17.49
C LYS A 125 1.97 12.82 17.20
N ARG A 126 3.14 12.55 16.67
CA ARG A 126 4.13 13.56 16.28
C ARG A 126 3.70 14.40 15.09
N CYS A 127 2.78 13.89 14.26
CA CYS A 127 2.29 14.60 13.07
C CYS A 127 1.52 15.87 13.44
N LEU A 128 1.93 17.02 12.88
CA LEU A 128 1.32 18.32 13.11
C LEU A 128 0.05 18.56 12.28
N ASP A 129 -0.22 17.72 11.29
CA ASP A 129 -1.31 17.91 10.34
C ASP A 129 -1.25 19.29 9.66
N CYS A 130 -0.11 19.59 9.03
CA CYS A 130 0.20 20.89 8.43
C CYS A 130 -0.82 21.29 7.35
N ALA A 131 -1.03 22.62 7.18
CA ALA A 131 -1.88 23.14 6.10
C ALA A 131 -1.24 22.91 4.73
N ASN A 132 0.08 23.11 4.65
CA ASN A 132 0.90 22.86 3.46
C ASN A 132 1.90 21.75 3.82
N PRO A 133 1.51 20.48 3.57
CA PRO A 133 2.31 19.34 4.02
C PRO A 133 3.45 19.05 3.04
N GLY A 134 4.65 19.56 3.31
CA GLY A 134 5.86 19.29 2.51
C GLY A 134 6.17 17.79 2.37
N CYS A 135 5.73 16.96 3.32
CA CYS A 135 5.84 15.51 3.22
C CYS A 135 5.00 14.94 2.05
N THR A 136 3.82 15.51 1.76
CA THR A 136 3.00 15.12 0.61
C THR A 136 3.62 15.61 -0.70
N GLU A 137 4.11 16.86 -0.73
CA GLU A 137 4.77 17.42 -1.90
C GLU A 137 6.06 16.65 -2.27
N GLY A 138 6.81 16.19 -1.26
CA GLY A 138 8.01 15.38 -1.45
C GLY A 138 7.74 13.92 -1.81
N CYS A 139 6.49 13.47 -1.76
CA CYS A 139 6.12 12.08 -2.10
C CYS A 139 5.85 11.93 -3.60
N PRO A 140 6.68 11.20 -4.37
CA PRO A 140 6.49 11.04 -5.81
C PRO A 140 5.19 10.28 -6.16
N VAL A 141 4.60 9.57 -5.20
CA VAL A 141 3.33 8.84 -5.37
C VAL A 141 2.13 9.72 -5.00
N GLY A 142 2.36 10.87 -4.34
CA GLY A 142 1.31 11.81 -3.95
C GLY A 142 0.39 11.30 -2.84
N ILE A 143 0.94 10.51 -1.90
CA ILE A 143 0.16 10.01 -0.75
C ILE A 143 -0.24 11.18 0.16
N ASP A 144 -1.51 11.24 0.57
CA ASP A 144 -1.95 12.14 1.64
C ASP A 144 -1.41 11.67 3.00
N ILE A 145 -0.11 11.98 3.21
CA ILE A 145 0.62 11.51 4.38
C ILE A 145 -0.01 11.99 5.69
N PRO A 146 -0.41 13.27 5.85
CA PRO A 146 -1.05 13.69 7.08
C PRO A 146 -2.33 12.93 7.39
N ARG A 147 -3.17 12.64 6.39
CA ARG A 147 -4.44 11.95 6.58
C ARG A 147 -4.23 10.51 7.05
N PHE A 148 -3.34 9.75 6.39
CA PHE A 148 -3.13 8.37 6.84
C PHE A 148 -2.52 8.31 8.24
N ILE A 149 -1.57 9.23 8.58
CA ILE A 149 -0.99 9.29 9.92
C ILE A 149 -2.05 9.65 10.96
N LYS A 150 -2.95 10.58 10.67
CA LYS A 150 -4.05 10.93 11.57
C LYS A 150 -5.05 9.80 11.76
N ASN A 151 -5.28 8.98 10.74
CA ASN A 151 -6.06 7.75 10.89
C ASN A 151 -5.36 6.74 11.82
N ILE A 152 -4.03 6.60 11.73
CA ILE A 152 -3.26 5.78 12.68
C ILE A 152 -3.38 6.35 14.10
N GLU A 153 -3.20 7.67 14.29
CA GLU A 153 -3.33 8.32 15.60
C GLU A 153 -4.68 8.02 16.27
N ARG A 154 -5.74 7.91 15.47
CA ARG A 154 -7.09 7.56 15.91
C ARG A 154 -7.30 6.05 16.13
N GLY A 155 -6.33 5.24 15.72
CA GLY A 155 -6.41 3.77 15.76
C GLY A 155 -7.14 3.12 14.59
N GLU A 156 -7.51 3.90 13.57
CA GLU A 156 -8.25 3.46 12.39
C GLU A 156 -7.29 2.97 11.29
N PHE A 157 -6.64 1.84 11.54
CA PHE A 157 -5.61 1.30 10.65
C PHE A 157 -6.14 0.92 9.26
N LEU A 158 -7.40 0.48 9.16
CA LEU A 158 -8.01 0.17 7.86
C LEU A 158 -8.23 1.42 7.02
N GLU A 159 -8.68 2.52 7.62
CA GLU A 159 -8.85 3.81 6.94
C GLU A 159 -7.49 4.40 6.54
N ALA A 160 -6.47 4.25 7.37
CA ALA A 160 -5.10 4.58 7.02
C ALA A 160 -4.63 3.79 5.78
N ALA A 161 -4.87 2.49 5.74
CA ALA A 161 -4.52 1.64 4.59
C ALA A 161 -5.29 2.03 3.31
N LYS A 162 -6.58 2.35 3.41
CA LYS A 162 -7.38 2.86 2.29
C LYS A 162 -6.80 4.16 1.75
N THR A 163 -6.44 5.10 2.64
CA THR A 163 -5.81 6.37 2.25
C THR A 163 -4.51 6.14 1.47
N LEU A 164 -3.66 5.23 1.92
CA LEU A 164 -2.43 4.87 1.21
C LEU A 164 -2.71 4.28 -0.17
N LYS A 165 -3.76 3.47 -0.29
CA LYS A 165 -4.13 2.77 -1.54
C LYS A 165 -4.85 3.67 -2.55
N GLU A 166 -5.26 4.87 -2.20
CA GLU A 166 -5.85 5.82 -3.16
C GLU A 166 -4.88 6.19 -4.28
N THR A 167 -3.59 6.28 -3.97
CA THR A 167 -2.55 6.67 -4.94
C THR A 167 -1.45 5.62 -5.12
N SER A 168 -1.32 4.65 -4.20
CA SER A 168 -0.28 3.63 -4.24
C SER A 168 -0.87 2.23 -4.35
N ALA A 169 -0.52 1.51 -5.42
CA ALA A 169 -0.88 0.09 -5.57
C ALA A 169 -0.10 -0.82 -4.60
N LEU A 170 1.12 -0.43 -4.21
CA LEU A 170 2.05 -1.24 -3.42
C LEU A 170 2.61 -0.49 -2.21
N PRO A 171 1.77 0.00 -1.28
CA PRO A 171 2.22 0.84 -0.18
C PRO A 171 3.23 0.14 0.74
N ALA A 172 3.12 -1.17 0.93
CA ALA A 172 4.05 -1.95 1.73
C ALA A 172 5.47 -1.98 1.15
N VAL A 173 5.60 -2.01 -0.18
CA VAL A 173 6.90 -1.92 -0.87
C VAL A 173 7.45 -0.51 -0.76
N CYS A 174 6.61 0.51 -1.03
CA CYS A 174 6.99 1.92 -0.87
C CYS A 174 7.55 2.20 0.54
N GLY A 175 6.87 1.72 1.58
CA GLY A 175 7.31 1.90 2.96
C GLY A 175 8.67 1.28 3.27
N ARG A 176 9.04 0.17 2.59
CA ARG A 176 10.34 -0.50 2.79
C ARG A 176 11.51 0.17 2.07
N VAL A 177 11.24 0.86 0.97
CA VAL A 177 12.30 1.46 0.13
C VAL A 177 12.34 2.99 0.22
N CYS A 178 11.40 3.59 0.93
CA CYS A 178 11.28 5.03 1.06
C CYS A 178 12.46 5.59 1.89
N PRO A 179 13.23 6.56 1.36
CA PRO A 179 14.39 7.13 2.07
C PRO A 179 14.01 8.13 3.16
N GLN A 180 12.71 8.38 3.39
CA GLN A 180 12.20 9.37 4.35
C GLN A 180 12.57 9.08 5.80
N GLU A 181 13.07 7.91 6.12
CA GLU A 181 13.59 7.60 7.46
C GLU A 181 14.80 8.46 7.84
N LYS A 182 15.50 9.00 6.84
CA LYS A 182 16.74 9.80 7.04
C LYS A 182 16.51 11.30 6.97
N GLN A 183 15.28 11.74 6.79
CA GLN A 183 14.91 13.16 6.68
C GLN A 183 14.37 13.75 7.97
#